data_12e0561c6570bc00a0e3524f37d3afa3
#
_entry.id   12e0561c6570bc00a0e3524f37d3afa3
#
_cell.length_a   1.000
_cell.length_b   1.000
_cell.length_c   1.000
_cell.angle_alpha   90.00
_cell.angle_beta   90.00
_cell.angle_gamma   90.00
#
_symmetry.space_group_name_H-M   'P 1'
#
loop_
_entity.id
_entity.type
_entity.pdbx_description
1 polymer ?
#
loop_
_entity_poly.entity_id
_entity_poly.type
_entity_poly.pdbx_seq_one_letter_code
_entity_poly.pdbx_strand_id
1 'polypeptide(L)'
;LPLGYAIGKYLPADENGLRKRLDSYFDVLEKASVTKEILLPNGHDQMPLQQNIFEVMEKLREIYPQRKFVMSRFEEVFEQIEAQRESLATLKGEFIDGKYMRVHRTIGSTRMDIKIAHARIENKIVNLLEPLATLAWTLGFEYHHGLLEKMWKEILKNHAHDSIGCCCSDKVHREIVARFELAEDMKSEAKRS
;
A
#
# COMPACT_ATOMS: atom_id res chain seq x y z
N LEU A 1 9.23 -7.30 1.93
CA LEU A 1 9.09 -8.66 2.50
C LEU A 1 9.21 -9.70 1.40
N PRO A 2 10.29 -10.49 1.33
CA PRO A 2 10.53 -11.43 0.23
C PRO A 2 9.42 -12.46 0.01
N LEU A 3 8.70 -12.85 1.07
CA LEU A 3 7.63 -13.85 1.03
C LEU A 3 6.22 -13.23 1.14
N GLY A 4 6.12 -11.91 1.01
CA GLY A 4 4.86 -11.18 1.12
C GLY A 4 4.47 -10.81 2.54
N TYR A 5 3.29 -10.21 2.70
CA TYR A 5 2.82 -9.65 3.97
C TYR A 5 1.96 -10.59 4.82
N ALA A 6 1.69 -11.80 4.34
CA ALA A 6 0.81 -12.76 5.02
C ALA A 6 1.55 -14.01 5.54
N ILE A 7 2.87 -13.95 5.65
CA ILE A 7 3.70 -15.13 5.98
C ILE A 7 3.46 -15.67 7.39
N GLY A 8 3.08 -14.83 8.32
CA GLY A 8 2.74 -15.20 9.71
C GLY A 8 1.26 -15.51 9.93
N LYS A 9 0.40 -15.50 8.89
CA LYS A 9 -1.03 -15.77 9.05
C LYS A 9 -1.32 -17.22 9.47
N TYR A 10 -2.22 -17.43 10.40
CA TYR A 10 -2.67 -18.74 10.85
C TYR A 10 -1.52 -19.75 11.01
N LEU A 11 -0.57 -19.39 11.85
CA LEU A 11 0.51 -20.30 12.20
C LEU A 11 -0.06 -21.56 12.85
N PRO A 12 0.39 -22.76 12.45
CA PRO A 12 -0.03 -24.00 13.09
C PRO A 12 0.27 -23.99 14.60
N ALA A 13 -0.52 -24.73 15.38
CA ALA A 13 -0.28 -24.89 16.82
C ALA A 13 0.66 -26.07 17.15
N ASP A 14 0.88 -26.95 16.17
CA ASP A 14 1.75 -28.11 16.34
C ASP A 14 3.18 -27.86 15.84
N GLU A 15 4.16 -28.53 16.47
CA GLU A 15 5.57 -28.36 16.16
C GLU A 15 5.90 -28.69 14.70
N ASN A 16 5.38 -29.80 14.18
CA ASN A 16 5.68 -30.24 12.82
C ASN A 16 5.18 -29.22 11.78
N GLY A 17 3.98 -28.71 11.97
CA GLY A 17 3.40 -27.67 11.12
C GLY A 17 4.19 -26.37 11.17
N LEU A 18 4.61 -25.94 12.37
CA LEU A 18 5.44 -24.76 12.56
C LEU A 18 6.80 -24.90 11.87
N ARG A 19 7.52 -26.00 12.11
CA ARG A 19 8.82 -26.26 11.45
C ARG A 19 8.68 -26.31 9.95
N LYS A 20 7.77 -27.12 9.43
CA LYS A 20 7.53 -27.26 7.98
C LYS A 20 7.32 -25.91 7.30
N ARG A 21 6.64 -24.98 7.97
CA ARG A 21 6.33 -23.66 7.42
C ARG A 21 7.47 -22.65 7.64
N LEU A 22 7.97 -22.54 8.85
CA LEU A 22 8.88 -21.46 9.23
C LEU A 22 10.33 -21.75 8.88
N ASP A 23 10.81 -22.98 8.89
CA ASP A 23 12.19 -23.28 8.52
C ASP A 23 12.49 -22.81 7.09
N SER A 24 11.58 -23.08 6.15
CA SER A 24 11.71 -22.59 4.77
C SER A 24 11.63 -21.07 4.68
N TYR A 25 10.84 -20.43 5.52
CA TYR A 25 10.73 -18.97 5.54
C TYR A 25 11.98 -18.32 6.13
N PHE A 26 12.50 -18.86 7.22
CA PHE A 26 13.74 -18.36 7.81
C PHE A 26 14.93 -18.51 6.85
N ASP A 27 15.03 -19.61 6.11
CA ASP A 27 16.07 -19.81 5.13
C ASP A 27 16.09 -18.70 4.03
N VAL A 28 14.92 -18.23 3.63
CA VAL A 28 14.79 -17.12 2.67
C VAL A 28 15.00 -15.76 3.34
N LEU A 29 14.35 -15.54 4.47
CA LEU A 29 14.31 -14.22 5.12
C LEU A 29 15.66 -13.84 5.72
N GLU A 30 16.39 -14.76 6.32
CA GLU A 30 17.71 -14.51 6.88
C GLU A 30 18.74 -14.15 5.81
N LYS A 31 18.67 -14.80 4.66
CA LYS A 31 19.54 -14.50 3.52
C LYS A 31 19.22 -13.16 2.85
N ALA A 32 17.95 -12.72 2.94
CA ALA A 32 17.48 -11.50 2.32
C ALA A 32 17.50 -10.30 3.28
N SER A 33 17.48 -10.53 4.59
CA SER A 33 17.49 -9.46 5.58
C SER A 33 18.85 -8.79 5.66
N VAL A 34 18.85 -7.48 5.78
CA VAL A 34 20.03 -6.65 6.02
C VAL A 34 20.18 -6.29 7.50
N THR A 35 19.22 -6.69 8.31
CA THR A 35 19.20 -6.51 9.77
C THR A 35 18.96 -7.86 10.46
N LYS A 36 19.11 -7.90 11.78
CA LYS A 36 18.83 -9.11 12.57
C LYS A 36 17.33 -9.35 12.80
N GLU A 37 16.52 -8.32 12.61
CA GLU A 37 15.09 -8.34 12.82
C GLU A 37 14.39 -8.98 11.63
N ILE A 38 13.53 -9.95 11.90
CA ILE A 38 12.67 -10.61 10.91
C ILE A 38 11.22 -10.35 11.27
N LEU A 39 10.50 -9.67 10.37
CA LEU A 39 9.08 -9.41 10.52
C LEU A 39 8.25 -10.55 9.95
N LEU A 40 7.38 -11.13 10.77
CA LEU A 40 6.40 -12.13 10.39
C LEU A 40 4.98 -11.56 10.56
N PRO A 41 4.42 -10.87 9.56
CA PRO A 41 3.08 -10.30 9.69
C PRO A 41 2.04 -11.41 9.95
N ASN A 42 1.35 -11.33 11.10
CA ASN A 42 0.31 -12.27 11.49
C ASN A 42 -1.08 -11.72 11.14
N GLY A 43 -1.49 -11.97 9.94
CA GLY A 43 -2.77 -11.49 9.42
C GLY A 43 -2.84 -11.54 7.90
N HIS A 44 -3.99 -11.19 7.38
CA HIS A 44 -4.26 -11.06 5.95
C HIS A 44 -5.55 -10.27 5.75
N ASP A 45 -5.79 -9.81 4.51
CA ASP A 45 -7.04 -9.15 4.14
C ASP A 45 -8.25 -10.00 4.49
N GLN A 46 -9.28 -9.36 5.07
CA GLN A 46 -10.57 -9.98 5.38
C GLN A 46 -10.49 -11.22 6.30
N MET A 47 -9.47 -11.31 7.11
CA MET A 47 -9.28 -12.43 8.05
C MET A 47 -9.37 -11.96 9.50
N PRO A 48 -10.02 -12.72 10.39
CA PRO A 48 -10.00 -12.43 11.82
C PRO A 48 -8.59 -12.65 12.40
N LEU A 49 -8.34 -12.03 13.54
CA LEU A 49 -7.12 -12.28 14.29
C LEU A 49 -7.01 -13.77 14.68
N GLN A 50 -5.81 -14.29 14.68
CA GLN A 50 -5.55 -15.65 15.15
C GLN A 50 -5.77 -15.75 16.65
N GLN A 51 -6.79 -16.50 17.08
CA GLN A 51 -7.22 -16.54 18.48
C GLN A 51 -6.18 -17.19 19.41
N ASN A 52 -5.48 -18.21 18.92
CA ASN A 52 -4.49 -18.97 19.68
C ASN A 52 -3.05 -18.46 19.48
N ILE A 53 -2.87 -17.21 19.07
CA ILE A 53 -1.53 -16.69 18.72
C ILE A 53 -0.56 -16.76 19.92
N PHE A 54 -1.03 -16.56 21.14
CA PHE A 54 -0.17 -16.64 22.34
C PHE A 54 0.34 -18.05 22.59
N GLU A 55 -0.51 -19.07 22.42
CA GLU A 55 -0.10 -20.48 22.53
C GLU A 55 0.95 -20.81 21.45
N VAL A 56 0.74 -20.35 20.25
CA VAL A 56 1.70 -20.50 19.15
C VAL A 56 3.03 -19.81 19.48
N MET A 57 2.99 -18.62 20.08
CA MET A 57 4.20 -17.91 20.51
C MET A 57 5.01 -18.68 21.57
N GLU A 58 4.34 -19.29 22.56
CA GLU A 58 5.01 -20.15 23.53
C GLU A 58 5.67 -21.35 22.82
N LYS A 59 4.94 -22.00 21.95
CA LYS A 59 5.47 -23.13 21.17
C LYS A 59 6.66 -22.72 20.28
N LEU A 60 6.63 -21.55 19.67
CA LEU A 60 7.75 -21.01 18.88
C LEU A 60 9.01 -20.81 19.75
N ARG A 61 8.86 -20.34 20.99
CA ARG A 61 9.98 -20.17 21.92
C ARG A 61 10.60 -21.51 22.34
N GLU A 62 9.76 -22.54 22.50
CA GLU A 62 10.23 -23.91 22.78
C GLU A 62 10.99 -24.51 21.58
N ILE A 63 10.44 -24.37 20.37
CA ILE A 63 10.98 -24.98 19.14
C ILE A 63 12.28 -24.29 18.69
N TYR A 64 12.36 -22.96 18.87
CA TYR A 64 13.47 -22.12 18.41
C TYR A 64 14.10 -21.34 19.57
N PRO A 65 14.73 -22.00 20.56
CA PRO A 65 15.29 -21.34 21.74
C PRO A 65 16.39 -20.32 21.42
N GLN A 66 17.00 -20.44 20.23
CA GLN A 66 18.01 -19.50 19.74
C GLN A 66 17.42 -18.19 19.18
N ARG A 67 16.09 -18.10 19.04
CA ARG A 67 15.37 -16.95 18.49
C ARG A 67 14.51 -16.29 19.54
N LYS A 68 14.45 -14.96 19.51
CA LYS A 68 13.54 -14.20 20.36
C LYS A 68 12.28 -13.86 19.58
N PHE A 69 11.14 -14.45 19.94
CA PHE A 69 9.84 -14.12 19.37
C PHE A 69 9.12 -13.09 20.23
N VAL A 70 8.69 -12.00 19.62
CA VAL A 70 8.02 -10.86 20.29
C VAL A 70 6.78 -10.50 19.49
N MET A 71 5.66 -10.27 20.18
CA MET A 71 4.52 -9.54 19.59
C MET A 71 4.91 -8.07 19.52
N SER A 72 4.82 -7.50 18.32
CA SER A 72 5.31 -6.17 18.05
C SER A 72 4.38 -5.41 17.09
N ARG A 73 4.64 -4.13 16.91
CA ARG A 73 4.03 -3.27 15.91
C ARG A 73 5.06 -2.91 14.84
N PHE A 74 4.60 -2.42 13.70
CA PHE A 74 5.49 -2.01 12.61
C PHE A 74 6.46 -0.92 13.06
N GLU A 75 5.99 0.03 13.89
CA GLU A 75 6.80 1.14 14.41
C GLU A 75 8.02 0.63 15.19
N GLU A 76 7.84 -0.35 16.06
CA GLU A 76 8.94 -0.94 16.85
C GLU A 76 9.98 -1.63 15.98
N VAL A 77 9.55 -2.27 14.89
CA VAL A 77 10.46 -2.87 13.90
C VAL A 77 11.21 -1.80 13.13
N PHE A 78 10.53 -0.73 12.72
CA PHE A 78 11.16 0.37 12.00
C PHE A 78 12.16 1.14 12.88
N GLU A 79 11.91 1.31 14.17
CA GLU A 79 12.87 1.90 15.12
C GLU A 79 14.19 1.10 15.17
N GLN A 80 14.11 -0.25 15.18
CA GLN A 80 15.29 -1.11 15.16
C GLN A 80 16.05 -1.02 13.82
N ILE A 81 15.33 -0.89 12.71
CA ILE A 81 15.94 -0.72 11.39
C ILE A 81 16.57 0.67 11.26
N GLU A 82 15.89 1.72 11.73
CA GLU A 82 16.38 3.10 11.70
C GLU A 82 17.68 3.26 12.50
N ALA A 83 17.84 2.54 13.61
CA ALA A 83 19.09 2.53 14.37
C ALA A 83 20.30 2.03 13.57
N GLN A 84 20.07 1.36 12.45
CA GLN A 84 21.09 0.81 11.55
C GLN A 84 21.12 1.52 10.19
N ARG A 85 20.42 2.64 10.03
CA ARG A 85 20.19 3.35 8.76
C ARG A 85 21.46 3.59 7.95
N GLU A 86 22.53 4.03 8.60
CA GLU A 86 23.81 4.36 7.95
C GLU A 86 24.47 3.15 7.28
N SER A 87 24.13 1.93 7.69
CA SER A 87 24.63 0.68 7.12
C SER A 87 23.78 0.14 5.98
N LEU A 88 22.60 0.72 5.74
CA LEU A 88 21.66 0.23 4.76
C LEU A 88 21.92 0.79 3.36
N ALA A 89 21.80 -0.07 2.36
CA ALA A 89 21.88 0.35 0.97
C ALA A 89 20.65 1.13 0.55
N THR A 90 20.85 2.21 -0.21
CA THR A 90 19.73 2.96 -0.81
C THR A 90 19.30 2.30 -2.11
N LEU A 91 18.03 1.94 -2.21
CA LEU A 91 17.40 1.48 -3.45
C LEU A 91 16.60 2.62 -4.08
N LYS A 92 16.69 2.75 -5.41
CA LYS A 92 15.94 3.73 -6.19
C LYS A 92 15.18 3.03 -7.32
N GLY A 93 13.97 3.49 -7.61
CA GLY A 93 13.11 2.95 -8.66
C GLY A 93 11.85 2.29 -8.11
N GLU A 94 11.12 1.59 -8.96
CA GLU A 94 9.91 0.89 -8.58
C GLU A 94 10.22 -0.47 -7.95
N PHE A 95 9.53 -0.80 -6.86
CA PHE A 95 9.65 -2.09 -6.17
C PHE A 95 8.74 -3.15 -6.81
N ILE A 96 9.05 -3.53 -8.04
CA ILE A 96 8.24 -4.44 -8.87
C ILE A 96 8.94 -5.79 -9.15
N ASP A 97 9.90 -6.19 -8.33
CA ASP A 97 10.56 -7.48 -8.46
C ASP A 97 9.64 -8.62 -7.99
N GLY A 98 9.36 -9.55 -8.89
CA GLY A 98 8.53 -10.74 -8.65
C GLY A 98 9.29 -11.98 -8.19
N LYS A 99 10.55 -11.87 -7.75
CA LYS A 99 11.41 -13.01 -7.42
C LYS A 99 10.80 -13.96 -6.38
N TYR A 100 10.16 -13.42 -5.36
CA TYR A 100 9.63 -14.19 -4.22
C TYR A 100 8.11 -14.15 -4.11
N MET A 101 7.43 -13.28 -4.86
CA MET A 101 5.98 -13.22 -4.89
C MET A 101 5.47 -12.65 -6.22
N ARG A 102 4.18 -12.86 -6.48
CA ARG A 102 3.56 -12.37 -7.71
C ARG A 102 3.52 -10.84 -7.73
N VAL A 103 3.76 -10.28 -8.91
CA VAL A 103 3.54 -8.86 -9.20
C VAL A 103 2.54 -8.77 -10.35
N HIS A 104 1.45 -8.05 -10.13
CA HIS A 104 0.37 -7.89 -11.11
C HIS A 104 0.66 -6.73 -12.07
N ARG A 105 1.68 -6.88 -12.92
CA ARG A 105 2.10 -5.83 -13.86
C ARG A 105 1.02 -5.43 -14.87
N THR A 106 0.13 -6.36 -15.24
CA THR A 106 -0.93 -6.13 -16.22
C THR A 106 -1.97 -5.11 -15.79
N ILE A 107 -2.11 -4.84 -14.48
CA ILE A 107 -3.02 -3.81 -13.99
C ILE A 107 -2.67 -2.40 -14.51
N GLY A 108 -1.41 -2.15 -14.85
CA GLY A 108 -0.98 -0.89 -15.45
C GLY A 108 -1.55 -0.63 -16.85
N SER A 109 -1.99 -1.67 -17.57
CA SER A 109 -2.54 -1.57 -18.92
C SER A 109 -4.02 -2.00 -19.03
N THR A 110 -4.61 -2.50 -17.96
CA THR A 110 -6.03 -2.87 -17.92
C THR A 110 -6.90 -1.63 -17.91
N ARG A 111 -7.94 -1.59 -18.75
CA ARG A 111 -8.89 -0.47 -18.87
C ARG A 111 -8.17 0.88 -18.95
N MET A 112 -7.47 1.10 -20.06
CA MET A 112 -6.68 2.31 -20.32
C MET A 112 -7.51 3.59 -20.31
N ASP A 113 -8.80 3.51 -20.64
CA ASP A 113 -9.75 4.61 -20.52
C ASP A 113 -9.74 5.26 -19.13
N ILE A 114 -9.74 4.43 -18.07
CA ILE A 114 -9.66 4.88 -16.68
C ILE A 114 -8.32 5.57 -16.38
N LYS A 115 -7.19 4.97 -16.81
CA LYS A 115 -5.85 5.55 -16.59
C LYS A 115 -5.66 6.86 -17.33
N ILE A 116 -6.17 6.94 -18.56
CA ILE A 116 -6.12 8.16 -19.38
C ILE A 116 -7.00 9.26 -18.75
N ALA A 117 -8.22 8.92 -18.31
CA ALA A 117 -9.09 9.88 -17.64
C ALA A 117 -8.45 10.42 -16.35
N HIS A 118 -7.89 9.52 -15.53
CA HIS A 118 -7.18 9.88 -14.31
C HIS A 118 -6.02 10.85 -14.62
N ALA A 119 -5.08 10.45 -15.46
CA ALA A 119 -3.90 11.24 -15.78
C ALA A 119 -4.28 12.61 -16.38
N ARG A 120 -5.33 12.67 -17.20
CA ARG A 120 -5.83 13.93 -17.78
C ARG A 120 -6.33 14.89 -16.70
N ILE A 121 -7.10 14.40 -15.74
CA ILE A 121 -7.69 15.24 -14.69
C ILE A 121 -6.62 15.67 -13.70
N GLU A 122 -5.82 14.74 -13.21
CA GLU A 122 -4.71 15.02 -12.29
C GLU A 122 -3.76 16.06 -12.84
N ASN A 123 -3.29 15.90 -14.09
CA ASN A 123 -2.44 16.89 -14.75
C ASN A 123 -3.09 18.27 -14.83
N LYS A 124 -4.40 18.34 -15.07
CA LYS A 124 -5.11 19.62 -15.11
C LYS A 124 -5.19 20.29 -13.74
N ILE A 125 -5.41 19.53 -12.68
CA ILE A 125 -5.43 20.07 -11.32
C ILE A 125 -4.04 20.58 -10.95
N VAL A 126 -3.04 19.71 -11.02
CA VAL A 126 -1.68 20.00 -10.54
C VAL A 126 -0.96 21.05 -11.38
N ASN A 127 -1.09 20.99 -12.70
CA ASN A 127 -0.30 21.82 -13.61
C ASN A 127 -1.05 23.04 -14.17
N LEU A 128 -2.34 23.17 -13.88
CA LEU A 128 -3.13 24.29 -14.38
C LEU A 128 -3.99 24.94 -13.30
N LEU A 129 -4.90 24.21 -12.65
CA LEU A 129 -5.88 24.82 -11.75
C LEU A 129 -5.25 25.34 -10.46
N GLU A 130 -4.46 24.54 -9.77
CA GLU A 130 -3.79 24.96 -8.53
C GLU A 130 -2.79 26.09 -8.76
N PRO A 131 -1.91 26.06 -9.78
CA PRO A 131 -1.05 27.19 -10.09
C PRO A 131 -1.81 28.46 -10.45
N LEU A 132 -2.88 28.37 -11.26
CA LEU A 132 -3.69 29.54 -11.61
C LEU A 132 -4.45 30.10 -10.41
N ALA A 133 -5.04 29.24 -9.59
CA ALA A 133 -5.72 29.64 -8.36
C ALA A 133 -4.76 30.33 -7.38
N THR A 134 -3.53 29.82 -7.27
CA THR A 134 -2.48 30.43 -6.44
C THR A 134 -2.08 31.79 -6.99
N LEU A 135 -1.89 31.91 -8.30
CA LEU A 135 -1.58 33.21 -8.94
C LEU A 135 -2.72 34.21 -8.74
N ALA A 136 -3.97 33.81 -8.99
CA ALA A 136 -5.13 34.67 -8.77
C ALA A 136 -5.22 35.12 -7.32
N TRP A 137 -4.98 34.23 -6.37
CA TRP A 137 -4.94 34.56 -4.94
C TRP A 137 -3.86 35.61 -4.60
N THR A 138 -2.67 35.54 -5.20
CA THR A 138 -1.64 36.56 -5.01
C THR A 138 -2.03 37.92 -5.57
N LEU A 139 -2.98 37.95 -6.52
CA LEU A 139 -3.54 39.19 -7.10
C LEU A 139 -4.79 39.68 -6.34
N GLY A 140 -5.17 39.06 -5.24
CA GLY A 140 -6.28 39.46 -4.36
C GLY A 140 -7.62 38.80 -4.67
N PHE A 141 -7.67 37.79 -5.56
CA PHE A 141 -8.87 36.98 -5.79
C PHE A 141 -9.03 35.91 -4.71
N GLU A 142 -10.25 35.38 -4.57
CA GLU A 142 -10.53 34.30 -3.64
C GLU A 142 -9.87 32.98 -4.11
N TYR A 143 -9.23 32.25 -3.17
CA TYR A 143 -8.74 30.91 -3.43
C TYR A 143 -9.84 29.88 -3.13
N HIS A 144 -10.40 29.28 -4.14
CA HIS A 144 -11.52 28.33 -4.01
C HIS A 144 -11.08 26.96 -3.45
N HIS A 145 -10.54 26.97 -2.22
CA HIS A 145 -10.01 25.79 -1.54
C HIS A 145 -11.01 24.62 -1.51
N GLY A 146 -12.27 24.90 -1.14
CA GLY A 146 -13.30 23.87 -1.02
C GLY A 146 -13.62 23.16 -2.34
N LEU A 147 -13.56 23.86 -3.46
CA LEU A 147 -13.79 23.28 -4.79
C LEU A 147 -12.62 22.36 -5.19
N LEU A 148 -11.39 22.82 -5.04
CA LEU A 148 -10.19 22.02 -5.32
C LEU A 148 -10.11 20.79 -4.42
N GLU A 149 -10.37 20.92 -3.12
CA GLU A 149 -10.42 19.81 -2.19
C GLU A 149 -11.48 18.78 -2.59
N LYS A 150 -12.65 19.22 -3.01
CA LYS A 150 -13.72 18.31 -3.47
C LYS A 150 -13.31 17.58 -4.74
N MET A 151 -12.70 18.27 -5.70
CA MET A 151 -12.16 17.63 -6.92
C MET A 151 -11.16 16.54 -6.57
N TRP A 152 -10.20 16.84 -5.70
CA TRP A 152 -9.22 15.88 -5.21
C TRP A 152 -9.88 14.69 -4.52
N LYS A 153 -10.85 14.92 -3.65
CA LYS A 153 -11.57 13.84 -2.97
C LYS A 153 -12.27 12.88 -3.94
N GLU A 154 -12.88 13.40 -5.01
CA GLU A 154 -13.53 12.53 -6.02
C GLU A 154 -12.50 11.69 -6.80
N ILE A 155 -11.33 12.24 -7.14
CA ILE A 155 -10.27 11.50 -7.80
C ILE A 155 -9.63 10.48 -6.86
N LEU A 156 -9.33 10.87 -5.62
CA LEU A 156 -8.69 10.00 -4.63
C LEU A 156 -9.56 8.78 -4.25
N LYS A 157 -10.88 8.89 -4.27
CA LYS A 157 -11.78 7.74 -4.12
C LYS A 157 -11.52 6.65 -5.18
N ASN A 158 -11.05 7.03 -6.37
CA ASN A 158 -10.70 6.09 -7.43
C ASN A 158 -9.31 5.47 -7.27
N HIS A 159 -8.47 5.96 -6.34
CA HIS A 159 -7.13 5.44 -6.09
C HIS A 159 -7.10 4.18 -5.22
N ALA A 160 -8.25 3.74 -4.64
CA ALA A 160 -8.33 2.40 -4.08
C ALA A 160 -7.76 1.41 -5.12
N HIS A 161 -6.80 0.56 -4.72
CA HIS A 161 -5.99 -0.20 -5.68
C HIS A 161 -6.85 -1.10 -6.61
N ASP A 162 -7.96 -1.66 -6.12
CA ASP A 162 -8.88 -2.44 -6.94
C ASP A 162 -9.68 -1.57 -7.92
N SER A 163 -9.92 -0.31 -7.58
CA SER A 163 -10.60 0.65 -8.47
C SER A 163 -9.70 1.07 -9.61
N ILE A 164 -8.55 1.68 -9.33
CA ILE A 164 -7.62 2.14 -10.38
C ILE A 164 -6.92 0.96 -11.09
N GLY A 165 -6.69 -0.14 -10.39
CA GLY A 165 -6.20 -1.41 -10.95
C GLY A 165 -7.24 -2.14 -11.80
N CYS A 166 -8.51 -1.75 -11.70
CA CYS A 166 -9.65 -2.30 -12.45
C CYS A 166 -9.97 -3.77 -12.16
N CYS A 167 -9.59 -4.30 -10.99
CA CYS A 167 -10.06 -5.59 -10.49
C CYS A 167 -11.36 -5.43 -9.70
N CYS A 168 -12.35 -4.81 -10.32
CA CYS A 168 -13.61 -4.45 -9.69
C CYS A 168 -14.81 -4.87 -10.55
N SER A 169 -16.02 -4.87 -9.96
CA SER A 169 -17.26 -5.15 -10.68
C SER A 169 -17.60 -4.03 -11.66
N ASP A 170 -18.43 -4.33 -12.66
CA ASP A 170 -18.92 -3.32 -13.61
C ASP A 170 -19.70 -2.18 -12.94
N LYS A 171 -20.33 -2.43 -11.79
CA LYS A 171 -20.96 -1.37 -11.00
C LYS A 171 -19.93 -0.38 -10.48
N VAL A 172 -18.87 -0.86 -9.86
CA VAL A 172 -17.77 -0.02 -9.35
C VAL A 172 -17.09 0.71 -10.50
N HIS A 173 -16.89 0.05 -11.64
CA HIS A 173 -16.32 0.71 -12.82
C HIS A 173 -17.16 1.91 -13.28
N ARG A 174 -18.48 1.79 -13.35
CA ARG A 174 -19.37 2.92 -13.69
C ARG A 174 -19.25 4.06 -12.67
N GLU A 175 -19.12 3.73 -11.40
CA GLU A 175 -18.92 4.74 -10.34
C GLU A 175 -17.57 5.47 -10.47
N ILE A 176 -16.51 4.77 -10.89
CA ILE A 176 -15.20 5.37 -11.18
C ILE A 176 -15.33 6.40 -12.32
N VAL A 177 -15.99 6.03 -13.40
CA VAL A 177 -16.23 6.94 -14.54
C VAL A 177 -17.02 8.16 -14.10
N ALA A 178 -18.12 7.96 -13.37
CA ALA A 178 -18.96 9.05 -12.87
C ALA A 178 -18.20 10.05 -11.98
N ARG A 179 -17.26 9.56 -11.14
CA ARG A 179 -16.41 10.45 -10.33
C ARG A 179 -15.45 11.27 -11.18
N PHE A 180 -14.92 10.72 -12.27
CA PHE A 180 -14.11 11.49 -13.20
C PHE A 180 -14.91 12.54 -13.95
N GLU A 181 -16.13 12.22 -14.38
CA GLU A 181 -17.04 13.19 -15.01
C GLU A 181 -17.37 14.33 -14.04
N LEU A 182 -17.70 14.01 -12.79
CA LEU A 182 -17.97 15.01 -11.76
C LEU A 182 -16.76 15.93 -11.52
N ALA A 183 -15.53 15.39 -11.47
CA ALA A 183 -14.34 16.20 -11.32
C ALA A 183 -14.09 17.11 -12.55
N GLU A 184 -14.39 16.65 -13.77
CA GLU A 184 -14.30 17.49 -14.98
C GLU A 184 -15.34 18.60 -14.99
N ASP A 185 -16.56 18.37 -14.48
CA ASP A 185 -17.61 19.40 -14.39
C ASP A 185 -17.22 20.49 -13.39
N MET A 186 -16.73 20.12 -12.21
CA MET A 186 -16.23 21.08 -11.20
C MET A 186 -15.09 21.95 -11.74
N LYS A 187 -14.22 21.41 -12.59
CA LYS A 187 -13.17 22.17 -13.27
C LYS A 187 -13.76 23.29 -14.15
N SER A 188 -14.88 23.02 -14.80
CA SER A 188 -15.52 24.00 -15.67
C SER A 188 -16.11 25.17 -14.88
N GLU A 189 -16.56 24.94 -13.66
CA GLU A 189 -16.98 25.99 -12.73
C GLU A 189 -15.79 26.81 -12.20
N ALA A 190 -14.70 26.13 -11.81
CA ALA A 190 -13.48 26.80 -11.33
C ALA A 190 -12.84 27.75 -12.36
N LYS A 191 -13.17 27.64 -13.63
CA LYS A 191 -12.70 28.55 -14.69
C LYS A 191 -13.60 29.78 -14.88
N ARG A 192 -14.81 29.75 -14.35
CA ARG A 192 -15.81 30.82 -14.53
C ARG A 192 -15.85 31.79 -13.34
N SER A 193 -15.36 31.37 -12.22
CA SER A 193 -15.20 32.14 -10.98
C SER A 193 -13.85 32.82 -10.89
#